data_833e344a6b095c069dca1c6464116f82
#
_entry.id   833e344a6b095c069dca1c6464116f82
#
_cell.length_a   1.000
_cell.length_b   1.000
_cell.length_c   1.000
_cell.angle_alpha   90.00
_cell.angle_beta   90.00
_cell.angle_gamma   90.00
#
_symmetry.space_group_name_H-M   'P 1'
#
loop_
_entity.id
_entity.type
_entity.pdbx_description
1 polymer ?
#
loop_
_entity_poly.entity_id
_entity_poly.type
_entity_poly.pdbx_seq_one_letter_code
_entity_poly.pdbx_strand_id
1 'polypeptide(L)'
;MPWANGRGTSYEVARSGGSDWLWRVAIAPVVEQGPFSILPGVDRQLVVMDEAPLEVTIDGVTRLVGQGEMASFAGESDVVARVPRGATRDCGLMVRRGAATGSMIVASAGEHHGRIVVAIVESVIESRGGKVTLAPGDATLTGNSTVVGVASGLVCIVEVSP
;
A
#
# COMPACT_ATOMS: atom_id res chain seq x y z
N MET A 1 -7.09 7.46 -10.42
CA MET A 1 -8.38 6.73 -10.41
C MET A 1 -9.24 7.23 -9.26
N PRO A 2 -10.48 7.61 -9.50
CA PRO A 2 -11.37 8.10 -8.45
C PRO A 2 -11.71 6.99 -7.43
N TRP A 3 -11.92 7.39 -6.17
CA TRP A 3 -12.38 6.48 -5.13
C TRP A 3 -13.84 6.09 -5.35
N ALA A 4 -14.23 4.90 -4.85
CA ALA A 4 -15.60 4.42 -4.95
C ALA A 4 -16.63 5.36 -4.29
N ASN A 5 -16.24 6.08 -3.23
CA ASN A 5 -17.08 7.08 -2.57
C ASN A 5 -17.06 8.48 -3.22
N GLY A 6 -16.32 8.67 -4.33
CA GLY A 6 -16.21 9.94 -5.07
C GLY A 6 -15.42 11.06 -4.38
N ARG A 7 -14.74 10.78 -3.26
CA ARG A 7 -14.10 11.80 -2.41
C ARG A 7 -12.61 12.01 -2.67
N GLY A 8 -12.03 11.27 -3.61
CA GLY A 8 -10.61 11.39 -3.88
C GLY A 8 -10.15 10.54 -5.06
N THR A 9 -8.85 10.60 -5.33
CA THR A 9 -8.19 9.91 -6.43
C THR A 9 -6.97 9.19 -5.91
N SER A 10 -6.76 7.95 -6.33
CA SER A 10 -5.55 7.19 -6.06
C SER A 10 -4.76 6.93 -7.34
N TYR A 11 -3.47 6.72 -7.18
CA TYR A 11 -2.55 6.33 -8.25
C TYR A 11 -2.36 4.83 -8.21
N GLU A 12 -2.85 4.13 -9.23
CA GLU A 12 -2.68 2.69 -9.31
C GLU A 12 -1.23 2.33 -9.64
N VAL A 13 -0.63 1.49 -8.81
CA VAL A 13 0.71 0.93 -9.03
C VAL A 13 0.63 -0.31 -9.90
N ALA A 14 -0.24 -1.25 -9.52
CA ALA A 14 -0.45 -2.50 -10.24
C ALA A 14 -1.78 -3.14 -9.84
N ARG A 15 -2.30 -3.99 -10.70
CA ARG A 15 -3.46 -4.84 -10.41
C ARG A 15 -3.43 -6.11 -11.24
N SER A 16 -4.17 -7.10 -10.83
CA SER A 16 -4.47 -8.28 -11.63
C SER A 16 -5.67 -8.02 -12.54
N GLY A 17 -5.58 -8.44 -13.78
CA GLY A 17 -6.70 -8.43 -14.71
C GLY A 17 -7.21 -7.05 -15.10
N GLY A 18 -8.41 -7.00 -15.64
CA GLY A 18 -9.11 -5.81 -16.09
C GLY A 18 -9.99 -5.15 -15.00
N SER A 19 -11.26 -4.87 -15.34
CA SER A 19 -12.23 -4.28 -14.41
C SER A 19 -12.53 -5.17 -13.19
N ASP A 20 -12.47 -6.49 -13.38
CA ASP A 20 -12.69 -7.50 -12.33
C ASP A 20 -11.37 -7.94 -11.68
N TRP A 21 -10.63 -6.97 -11.18
CA TRP A 21 -9.36 -7.23 -10.52
C TRP A 21 -9.51 -8.16 -9.31
N LEU A 22 -8.54 -9.04 -9.09
CA LEU A 22 -8.47 -9.93 -7.93
C LEU A 22 -7.66 -9.30 -6.80
N TRP A 23 -6.66 -8.51 -7.16
CA TRP A 23 -5.88 -7.70 -6.23
C TRP A 23 -5.47 -6.39 -6.91
N ARG A 24 -5.19 -5.39 -6.08
CA ARG A 24 -4.79 -4.05 -6.54
C ARG A 24 -3.90 -3.37 -5.51
N VAL A 25 -2.86 -2.72 -6.01
CA VAL A 25 -1.96 -1.85 -5.22
C VAL A 25 -2.09 -0.43 -5.74
N ALA A 26 -2.31 0.51 -4.85
CA ALA A 26 -2.44 1.92 -5.19
C ALA A 26 -1.88 2.83 -4.09
N ILE A 27 -1.44 4.01 -4.49
CA ILE A 27 -1.05 5.08 -3.57
C ILE A 27 -2.19 6.11 -3.54
N ALA A 28 -2.68 6.41 -2.35
CA ALA A 28 -3.79 7.33 -2.13
C ALA A 28 -3.36 8.53 -1.28
N PRO A 29 -3.53 9.77 -1.75
CA PRO A 29 -3.39 10.94 -0.90
C PRO A 29 -4.62 11.08 0.00
N VAL A 30 -4.39 11.30 1.29
CA VAL A 30 -5.41 11.63 2.28
C VAL A 30 -5.18 13.08 2.71
N VAL A 31 -6.04 13.98 2.26
CA VAL A 31 -5.86 15.43 2.44
C VAL A 31 -6.81 16.02 3.47
N GLU A 32 -7.87 15.32 3.79
CA GLU A 32 -8.90 15.75 4.76
C GLU A 32 -9.52 14.56 5.48
N GLN A 33 -10.21 14.83 6.57
CA GLN A 33 -10.99 13.82 7.29
C GLN A 33 -12.12 13.27 6.42
N GLY A 34 -12.34 11.97 6.48
CA GLY A 34 -13.48 11.33 5.83
C GLY A 34 -13.49 9.81 5.95
N PRO A 35 -14.61 9.21 5.57
CA PRO A 35 -14.73 7.76 5.55
C PRO A 35 -13.98 7.15 4.37
N PHE A 36 -13.44 5.96 4.58
CA PHE A 36 -12.96 5.13 3.48
C PHE A 36 -14.13 4.46 2.76
N SER A 37 -13.93 4.16 1.48
CA SER A 37 -14.91 3.43 0.70
C SER A 37 -15.18 2.05 1.31
N ILE A 38 -16.47 1.67 1.39
CA ILE A 38 -16.88 0.31 1.76
C ILE A 38 -16.68 -0.59 0.53
N LEU A 39 -15.92 -1.66 0.69
CA LEU A 39 -15.59 -2.61 -0.36
C LEU A 39 -15.87 -4.04 0.10
N PRO A 40 -17.11 -4.53 -0.03
CA PRO A 40 -17.48 -5.87 0.42
C PRO A 40 -16.65 -6.96 -0.27
N GLY A 41 -16.24 -7.97 0.51
CA GLY A 41 -15.46 -9.09 0.02
C GLY A 41 -13.98 -8.79 -0.26
N VAL A 42 -13.48 -7.65 0.20
CA VAL A 42 -12.09 -7.22 -0.02
C VAL A 42 -11.35 -7.11 1.31
N ASP A 43 -10.20 -7.74 1.42
CA ASP A 43 -9.26 -7.51 2.51
C ASP A 43 -8.30 -6.37 2.13
N ARG A 44 -8.03 -5.48 3.09
CA ARG A 44 -7.24 -4.27 2.87
C ARG A 44 -6.09 -4.16 3.86
N GLN A 45 -4.94 -3.74 3.33
CA GLN A 45 -3.77 -3.33 4.12
C GLN A 45 -3.33 -1.96 3.61
N LEU A 46 -2.92 -1.07 4.50
CA LEU A 46 -2.32 0.20 4.12
C LEU A 46 -1.07 0.49 4.95
N VAL A 47 -0.12 1.15 4.34
CA VAL A 47 1.11 1.65 4.98
C VAL A 47 1.17 3.15 4.75
N VAL A 48 1.41 3.93 5.80
CA VAL A 48 1.59 5.37 5.70
C VAL A 48 2.97 5.67 5.11
N MET A 49 3.01 6.49 4.07
CA MET A 49 4.21 6.75 3.29
C MET A 49 4.96 8.01 3.72
N ASP A 50 4.26 9.02 4.21
CA ASP A 50 4.83 10.32 4.54
C ASP A 50 5.04 10.46 6.05
N GLU A 51 5.84 11.44 6.47
CA GLU A 51 6.10 11.72 7.89
C GLU A 51 4.84 12.13 8.66
N ALA A 52 3.89 12.79 7.99
CA ALA A 52 2.61 13.13 8.58
C ALA A 52 1.80 11.85 8.83
N PRO A 53 1.39 11.56 10.08
CA PRO A 53 0.68 10.33 10.41
C PRO A 53 -0.77 10.37 9.94
N LEU A 54 -1.35 9.19 9.83
CA LEU A 54 -2.77 8.96 9.59
C LEU A 54 -3.43 8.44 10.87
N GLU A 55 -4.45 9.11 11.35
CA GLU A 55 -5.29 8.57 12.41
C GLU A 55 -6.44 7.80 11.76
N VAL A 56 -6.56 6.52 12.08
CA VAL A 56 -7.65 5.68 11.58
C VAL A 56 -8.52 5.18 12.72
N THR A 57 -9.82 5.28 12.54
CA THR A 57 -10.81 4.64 13.42
C THR A 57 -11.44 3.50 12.64
N ILE A 58 -11.18 2.27 13.07
CA ILE A 58 -11.65 1.04 12.44
C ILE A 58 -12.67 0.40 13.39
N ASP A 59 -13.92 0.30 12.97
CA ASP A 59 -15.02 -0.26 13.77
C ASP A 59 -15.04 0.30 15.21
N GLY A 60 -14.84 1.62 15.34
CA GLY A 60 -14.85 2.34 16.61
C GLY A 60 -13.53 2.36 17.39
N VAL A 61 -12.49 1.67 16.93
CA VAL A 61 -11.17 1.66 17.57
C VAL A 61 -10.22 2.60 16.82
N THR A 62 -9.73 3.61 17.54
CA THR A 62 -8.84 4.64 16.97
C THR A 62 -7.38 4.28 17.19
N ARG A 63 -6.59 4.45 16.13
CA ARG A 63 -5.15 4.24 16.15
C ARG A 63 -4.45 5.30 15.30
N LEU A 64 -3.30 5.79 15.79
CA LEU A 64 -2.39 6.63 15.01
C LEU A 64 -1.39 5.73 14.27
N VAL A 65 -1.31 5.88 12.96
CA VAL A 65 -0.41 5.12 12.07
C VAL A 65 0.64 6.07 11.52
N GLY A 66 1.87 5.85 11.91
CA GLY A 66 3.02 6.65 11.47
C GLY A 66 3.65 6.17 10.18
N GLN A 67 4.64 6.90 9.68
CA GLN A 67 5.39 6.52 8.48
C GLN A 67 5.97 5.10 8.61
N GLY A 68 5.73 4.26 7.61
CA GLY A 68 6.19 2.88 7.60
C GLY A 68 5.39 1.91 8.48
N GLU A 69 4.38 2.40 9.18
CA GLU A 69 3.47 1.54 9.95
C GLU A 69 2.27 1.10 9.10
N MET A 70 1.70 -0.04 9.45
CA MET A 70 0.62 -0.68 8.71
C MET A 70 -0.67 -0.78 9.53
N ALA A 71 -1.80 -0.61 8.85
CA ALA A 71 -3.12 -0.97 9.32
C ALA A 71 -3.77 -2.00 8.38
N SER A 72 -4.47 -2.97 8.94
CA SER A 72 -5.18 -4.02 8.19
C SER A 72 -6.63 -4.08 8.64
N PHE A 73 -7.54 -4.19 7.69
CA PHE A 73 -8.98 -4.25 7.97
C PHE A 73 -9.76 -4.88 6.80
N ALA A 74 -10.94 -5.38 7.11
CA ALA A 74 -11.88 -5.84 6.09
C ALA A 74 -12.47 -4.65 5.33
N GLY A 75 -12.74 -4.81 4.04
CA GLY A 75 -13.36 -3.75 3.23
C GLY A 75 -14.78 -3.39 3.67
N GLU A 76 -15.44 -4.27 4.43
CA GLU A 76 -16.73 -4.03 5.07
C GLU A 76 -16.65 -3.18 6.34
N SER A 77 -15.48 -3.06 6.94
CA SER A 77 -15.29 -2.29 8.17
C SER A 77 -15.64 -0.83 7.99
N ASP A 78 -16.20 -0.24 9.04
CA ASP A 78 -16.40 1.21 9.13
C ASP A 78 -15.05 1.86 9.47
N VAL A 79 -14.46 2.55 8.50
CA VAL A 79 -13.14 3.17 8.64
C VAL A 79 -13.24 4.66 8.35
N VAL A 80 -12.86 5.46 9.33
CA VAL A 80 -12.73 6.92 9.19
C VAL A 80 -11.28 7.31 9.39
N ALA A 81 -10.75 8.08 8.46
CA ALA A 81 -9.38 8.61 8.53
C ALA A 81 -9.38 10.10 8.89
N ARG A 82 -8.36 10.52 9.65
CA ARG A 82 -8.03 11.91 9.95
C ARG A 82 -6.56 12.16 9.68
N VAL A 83 -6.24 13.39 9.36
CA VAL A 83 -4.88 13.87 9.11
C VAL A 83 -4.49 14.94 10.13
N PRO A 84 -4.15 14.55 11.39
CA PRO A 84 -3.97 15.48 12.51
C PRO A 84 -2.79 16.42 12.32
N ARG A 85 -1.87 16.12 11.43
CA ARG A 85 -0.68 16.93 11.10
C ARG A 85 -0.60 17.32 9.64
N GLY A 86 -1.74 17.35 8.93
CA GLY A 86 -1.81 17.66 7.53
C GLY A 86 -1.84 16.43 6.63
N ALA A 87 -1.89 16.67 5.33
CA ALA A 87 -2.02 15.64 4.31
C ALA A 87 -0.90 14.59 4.40
N THR A 88 -1.27 13.35 4.11
CA THR A 88 -0.34 12.21 4.02
C THR A 88 -0.76 11.32 2.86
N ARG A 89 0.09 10.36 2.50
CA ARG A 89 -0.22 9.32 1.51
C ARG A 89 -0.15 7.95 2.16
N ASP A 90 -0.98 7.05 1.70
CA ASP A 90 -0.86 5.63 2.01
C ASP A 90 -0.59 4.79 0.76
N CYS A 91 0.12 3.69 0.94
CA CYS A 91 0.23 2.61 -0.03
C CYS A 91 -0.71 1.50 0.41
N GLY A 92 -1.75 1.24 -0.37
CA GLY A 92 -2.79 0.28 -0.07
C GLY A 92 -2.73 -0.96 -0.94
N LEU A 93 -2.89 -2.13 -0.33
CA LEU A 93 -3.16 -3.41 -0.98
C LEU A 93 -4.61 -3.79 -0.73
N MET A 94 -5.31 -4.13 -1.78
CA MET A 94 -6.68 -4.67 -1.77
C MET A 94 -6.68 -6.05 -2.41
N VAL A 95 -7.27 -7.03 -1.74
CA VAL A 95 -7.32 -8.43 -2.21
C VAL A 95 -8.76 -8.94 -2.11
N ARG A 96 -9.29 -9.50 -3.19
CA ARG A 96 -10.60 -10.17 -3.16
C ARG A 96 -10.50 -11.48 -2.39
N ARG A 97 -11.19 -11.52 -1.26
CA ARG A 97 -11.23 -12.66 -0.34
C ARG A 97 -11.77 -13.91 -1.06
N GLY A 98 -11.04 -15.01 -0.95
CA GLY A 98 -11.41 -16.29 -1.57
C GLY A 98 -11.09 -16.41 -3.06
N ALA A 99 -10.69 -15.34 -3.74
CA ALA A 99 -10.33 -15.34 -5.16
C ALA A 99 -8.83 -15.13 -5.40
N ALA A 100 -8.14 -14.48 -4.45
CA ALA A 100 -6.70 -14.27 -4.51
C ALA A 100 -6.12 -14.25 -3.10
N THR A 101 -4.80 -14.33 -3.02
CA THR A 101 -4.04 -14.11 -1.80
C THR A 101 -3.08 -12.93 -1.97
N GLY A 102 -2.81 -12.21 -0.91
CA GLY A 102 -1.85 -11.12 -0.96
C GLY A 102 -1.46 -10.66 0.42
N SER A 103 -0.23 -10.20 0.53
CA SER A 103 0.32 -9.62 1.74
C SER A 103 1.27 -8.50 1.40
N MET A 104 1.36 -7.54 2.30
CA MET A 104 2.30 -6.43 2.22
C MET A 104 3.14 -6.40 3.49
N ILE A 105 4.43 -6.17 3.35
CA ILE A 105 5.36 -5.96 4.44
C ILE A 105 6.08 -4.62 4.25
N VAL A 106 6.56 -4.06 5.33
CA VAL A 106 7.51 -2.94 5.31
C VAL A 106 8.90 -3.50 5.56
N ALA A 107 9.83 -3.21 4.67
CA ALA A 107 11.16 -3.79 4.66
C ALA A 107 12.24 -2.70 4.54
N SER A 108 13.33 -2.91 5.27
CA SER A 108 14.57 -2.15 5.17
C SER A 108 15.65 -3.01 4.50
N ALA A 109 16.93 -2.62 4.61
CA ALA A 109 18.04 -3.34 3.99
C ALA A 109 18.00 -4.85 4.28
N GLY A 110 18.22 -5.65 3.25
CA GLY A 110 18.19 -7.10 3.31
C GLY A 110 17.56 -7.74 2.06
N GLU A 111 17.46 -9.06 2.09
CA GLU A 111 16.81 -9.85 1.06
C GLU A 111 15.38 -10.21 1.50
N HIS A 112 14.43 -9.98 0.62
CA HIS A 112 13.01 -10.16 0.89
C HIS A 112 12.33 -10.87 -0.28
N HIS A 113 11.10 -11.31 -0.07
CA HIS A 113 10.28 -11.93 -1.12
C HIS A 113 9.08 -11.05 -1.44
N GLY A 114 8.78 -10.89 -2.73
CA GLY A 114 7.61 -10.17 -3.24
C GLY A 114 7.75 -9.83 -4.72
N ARG A 115 6.67 -9.33 -5.28
CA ARG A 115 6.58 -9.01 -6.71
C ARG A 115 6.53 -7.52 -7.02
N ILE A 116 6.06 -6.73 -6.06
CA ILE A 116 5.90 -5.29 -6.22
C ILE A 116 6.63 -4.61 -5.08
N VAL A 117 7.44 -3.63 -5.40
CA VAL A 117 8.19 -2.83 -4.45
C VAL A 117 7.78 -1.37 -4.62
N VAL A 118 7.36 -0.73 -3.54
CA VAL A 118 7.01 0.70 -3.51
C VAL A 118 7.90 1.40 -2.49
N ALA A 119 8.63 2.41 -2.91
CA ALA A 119 9.51 3.15 -2.02
C ALA A 119 8.72 4.09 -1.09
N ILE A 120 8.92 3.96 0.22
CA ILE A 120 8.38 4.88 1.24
C ILE A 120 9.29 6.11 1.36
N VAL A 121 10.59 5.87 1.44
CA VAL A 121 11.65 6.90 1.35
C VAL A 121 12.53 6.60 0.14
N GLU A 122 13.47 7.48 -0.18
CA GLU A 122 14.45 7.15 -1.22
C GLU A 122 15.13 5.82 -0.89
N SER A 123 15.10 4.89 -1.82
CA SER A 123 15.50 3.50 -1.60
C SER A 123 16.31 2.99 -2.78
N VAL A 124 17.29 2.13 -2.50
CA VAL A 124 18.09 1.46 -3.52
C VAL A 124 17.72 -0.03 -3.52
N ILE A 125 17.25 -0.51 -4.66
CA ILE A 125 16.86 -1.88 -4.88
C ILE A 125 17.89 -2.58 -5.75
N GLU A 126 18.27 -3.78 -5.35
CA GLU A 126 19.17 -4.65 -6.09
C GLU A 126 18.39 -5.76 -6.80
N SER A 127 18.74 -5.99 -8.03
CA SER A 127 18.20 -7.10 -8.84
C SER A 127 19.33 -7.73 -9.66
N ARG A 128 19.02 -8.81 -10.36
CA ARG A 128 19.98 -9.43 -11.28
C ARG A 128 20.50 -8.49 -12.39
N GLY A 129 19.74 -7.43 -12.70
CA GLY A 129 20.08 -6.42 -13.70
C GLY A 129 20.90 -5.26 -13.16
N GLY A 130 21.21 -5.21 -11.87
CA GLY A 130 21.93 -4.12 -11.22
C GLY A 130 21.12 -3.42 -10.13
N LYS A 131 21.54 -2.19 -9.81
CA LYS A 131 20.88 -1.36 -8.78
C LYS A 131 19.97 -0.32 -9.43
N VAL A 132 18.83 -0.06 -8.81
CA VAL A 132 17.94 1.04 -9.17
C VAL A 132 17.61 1.87 -7.94
N THR A 133 17.63 3.19 -8.09
CA THR A 133 17.21 4.12 -7.05
C THR A 133 15.76 4.52 -7.28
N LEU A 134 14.92 4.35 -6.27
CA LEU A 134 13.52 4.72 -6.26
C LEU A 134 13.32 5.94 -5.37
N ALA A 135 12.71 6.99 -5.90
CA ALA A 135 12.22 8.09 -5.09
C ALA A 135 10.96 7.68 -4.30
N PRO A 136 10.59 8.40 -3.22
CA PRO A 136 9.36 8.11 -2.49
C PRO A 136 8.13 8.08 -3.41
N GLY A 137 7.38 6.99 -3.37
CA GLY A 137 6.22 6.75 -4.23
C GLY A 137 6.52 6.08 -5.57
N ASP A 138 7.79 5.96 -5.96
CA ASP A 138 8.17 5.15 -7.11
C ASP A 138 7.97 3.66 -6.79
N ALA A 139 7.69 2.90 -7.84
CA ALA A 139 7.48 1.46 -7.72
C ALA A 139 8.25 0.69 -8.81
N THR A 140 8.59 -0.54 -8.51
CA THR A 140 9.14 -1.49 -9.48
C THR A 140 8.49 -2.87 -9.33
N LEU A 141 8.43 -3.59 -10.44
CA LEU A 141 7.98 -4.98 -10.49
C LEU A 141 9.20 -5.88 -10.64
N THR A 142 9.25 -6.96 -9.88
CA THR A 142 10.37 -7.91 -9.92
C THR A 142 10.33 -8.87 -11.11
N GLY A 143 9.32 -8.76 -11.96
CA GLY A 143 9.12 -9.66 -13.10
C GLY A 143 8.86 -11.11 -12.63
N ASN A 144 9.66 -12.05 -13.14
CA ASN A 144 9.53 -13.46 -12.77
C ASN A 144 10.31 -13.83 -11.49
N SER A 145 11.09 -12.92 -10.93
CA SER A 145 11.77 -13.13 -9.66
C SER A 145 10.86 -12.75 -8.50
N THR A 146 10.86 -13.56 -7.45
CA THR A 146 10.19 -13.19 -6.19
C THR A 146 11.17 -12.69 -5.12
N VAL A 147 12.47 -12.63 -5.47
CA VAL A 147 13.51 -12.17 -4.54
C VAL A 147 13.85 -10.72 -4.83
N VAL A 148 13.81 -9.92 -3.79
CA VAL A 148 14.10 -8.47 -3.81
C VAL A 148 15.23 -8.19 -2.83
N GLY A 149 16.32 -7.62 -3.32
CA GLY A 149 17.37 -7.05 -2.48
C GLY A 149 17.09 -5.58 -2.21
N VAL A 150 17.04 -5.18 -0.95
CA VAL A 150 16.99 -3.78 -0.54
C VAL A 150 18.37 -3.41 -0.03
N ALA A 151 19.09 -2.57 -0.75
CA ALA A 151 20.41 -2.10 -0.35
C ALA A 151 20.32 -1.00 0.72
N SER A 152 19.35 -0.11 0.58
CA SER A 152 19.09 0.97 1.54
C SER A 152 17.67 1.48 1.40
N GLY A 153 17.17 2.16 2.43
CA GLY A 153 15.86 2.82 2.43
C GLY A 153 14.79 2.06 3.20
N LEU A 154 13.55 2.38 2.90
CA LEU A 154 12.35 1.77 3.48
C LEU A 154 11.31 1.58 2.38
N VAL A 155 10.81 0.39 2.21
CA VAL A 155 9.90 0.04 1.10
C VAL A 155 8.73 -0.79 1.59
N CYS A 156 7.61 -0.70 0.87
CA CYS A 156 6.57 -1.72 0.88
C CYS A 156 6.95 -2.82 -0.11
N ILE A 157 6.85 -4.06 0.31
CA ILE A 157 6.98 -5.22 -0.59
C ILE A 157 5.67 -5.97 -0.57
N VAL A 158 5.13 -6.20 -1.76
CA VAL A 158 3.84 -6.86 -1.93
C VAL A 158 4.03 -8.19 -2.63
N GLU A 159 3.51 -9.24 -2.03
CA GLU A 159 3.38 -10.55 -2.63
C GLU A 159 1.91 -10.82 -2.90
N VAL A 160 1.59 -11.19 -4.13
CA VAL A 160 0.22 -11.45 -4.60
C VAL A 160 0.17 -12.65 -5.50
N SER A 161 -0.92 -13.38 -5.40
CA SER A 161 -1.17 -14.57 -6.23
C SER A 161 -2.68 -14.71 -6.46
N PRO A 162 -3.09 -15.13 -7.63
CA PRO A 162 -4.50 -15.48 -7.90
C PRO A 162 -5.00 -16.60 -7.01
#